data_c77088e2b74004fe97f626e8d4543510
#
_entry.id   c77088e2b74004fe97f626e8d4543510
#
_cell.length_a   1.000
_cell.length_b   1.000
_cell.length_c   1.000
_cell.angle_alpha   90.00
_cell.angle_beta   90.00
_cell.angle_gamma   90.00
#
_symmetry.space_group_name_H-M   'P 1'
#
loop_
_entity.id
_entity.type
_entity.pdbx_description
1 polymer ?
#
loop_
_entity_poly.entity_id
_entity_poly.type
_entity_poly.pdbx_seq_one_letter_code
_entity_poly.pdbx_strand_id
1 'polypeptide(L)'
;AVKSIMESGSKLKGDVILDFVVDEELSGHGTLDTILRGYTADAGICCETSGNAIQPACIGRIWFEILVRGKAAGIQRRYEGVNAIDLGYKIVNAVSELEQKRLKTVKHPLYPKIIDAIPCMIGSMEAGSFPSAFPDTCILKGSLATVPGEDHDAAKQSLLDEVRFAALQDPWMKENPPEVKFTGYYAESAEIDVEHPIVKTVANCY
;
A
#
# COMPACT_ATOMS: atom_id res chain seq x y z
N ALA A 1 -28.41 -2.06 11.85
CA ALA A 1 -28.62 -0.68 12.32
C ALA A 1 -29.80 -0.03 11.63
N VAL A 2 -29.80 0.27 10.31
CA VAL A 2 -30.88 1.02 9.60
C VAL A 2 -32.23 0.32 9.73
N LYS A 3 -32.29 -1.00 9.51
CA LYS A 3 -33.53 -1.78 9.71
C LYS A 3 -34.09 -1.61 11.13
N SER A 4 -33.24 -1.66 12.16
CA SER A 4 -33.65 -1.50 13.55
C SER A 4 -34.21 -0.09 13.82
N ILE A 5 -33.63 0.95 13.20
CA ILE A 5 -34.15 2.32 13.28
C ILE A 5 -35.55 2.39 12.65
N MET A 6 -35.74 1.81 11.47
CA MET A 6 -37.03 1.77 10.80
C MET A 6 -38.08 1.04 11.64
N GLU A 7 -37.72 -0.11 12.21
CA GLU A 7 -38.62 -0.93 13.05
C GLU A 7 -38.94 -0.27 14.40
N SER A 8 -38.05 0.58 14.93
CA SER A 8 -38.35 1.32 16.18
C SER A 8 -39.35 2.44 16.05
N GLY A 9 -39.78 2.78 14.83
CA GLY A 9 -40.66 3.90 14.56
C GLY A 9 -40.04 5.28 14.81
N SER A 10 -38.71 5.33 15.02
CA SER A 10 -37.99 6.60 15.22
C SER A 10 -38.02 7.45 13.95
N LYS A 11 -38.37 8.73 14.10
CA LYS A 11 -38.31 9.69 12.99
C LYS A 11 -36.92 10.30 12.93
N LEU A 12 -36.24 10.08 11.82
CA LEU A 12 -34.97 10.73 11.54
C LEU A 12 -35.21 12.20 11.18
N LYS A 13 -34.23 13.07 11.50
CA LYS A 13 -34.24 14.50 11.14
C LYS A 13 -33.58 14.79 9.80
N GLY A 14 -33.08 13.78 9.12
CA GLY A 14 -32.42 13.87 7.83
C GLY A 14 -32.45 12.53 7.11
N ASP A 15 -31.86 12.48 5.96
CA ASP A 15 -31.79 11.30 5.12
C ASP A 15 -30.62 10.38 5.51
N VAL A 16 -30.80 9.09 5.26
CA VAL A 16 -29.72 8.09 5.35
C VAL A 16 -29.48 7.51 3.96
N ILE A 17 -28.29 7.74 3.43
CA ILE A 17 -27.83 7.17 2.18
C ILE A 17 -27.08 5.89 2.49
N LEU A 18 -27.48 4.78 1.90
CA LEU A 18 -26.77 3.51 1.97
C LEU A 18 -26.05 3.30 0.64
N ASP A 19 -24.73 3.36 0.69
CA ASP A 19 -23.88 3.19 -0.48
C ASP A 19 -23.32 1.77 -0.49
N PHE A 20 -23.84 0.92 -1.38
CA PHE A 20 -23.38 -0.45 -1.59
C PHE A 20 -22.55 -0.50 -2.86
N VAL A 21 -21.25 -0.40 -2.67
CA VAL A 21 -20.29 -0.29 -3.77
C VAL A 21 -19.65 -1.63 -4.15
N VAL A 22 -19.13 -1.69 -5.36
CA VAL A 22 -18.31 -2.80 -5.87
C VAL A 22 -16.85 -2.34 -5.94
N ASP A 23 -15.92 -3.30 -6.05
CA ASP A 23 -14.50 -3.04 -6.32
C ASP A 23 -13.78 -2.21 -5.23
N GLU A 24 -14.23 -2.31 -3.99
CA GLU A 24 -13.62 -1.62 -2.86
C GLU A 24 -12.16 -2.12 -2.64
N GLU A 25 -11.96 -3.43 -2.64
CA GLU A 25 -10.70 -4.10 -2.32
C GLU A 25 -9.57 -3.84 -3.34
N LEU A 26 -9.89 -3.42 -4.55
CA LEU A 26 -8.91 -3.30 -5.63
C LEU A 26 -8.69 -1.87 -6.10
N SER A 27 -9.73 -1.04 -6.19
CA SER A 27 -9.59 0.28 -6.78
C SER A 27 -10.47 1.38 -6.18
N GLY A 28 -11.57 1.02 -5.49
CA GLY A 28 -12.56 1.98 -4.96
C GLY A 28 -13.42 2.65 -6.03
N HIS A 29 -13.45 2.13 -7.26
CA HIS A 29 -14.21 2.75 -8.35
C HIS A 29 -15.71 2.83 -8.09
N GLY A 30 -16.28 1.90 -7.30
CA GLY A 30 -17.69 1.97 -6.92
C GLY A 30 -18.00 3.22 -6.10
N THR A 31 -17.20 3.53 -5.09
CA THR A 31 -17.34 4.78 -4.30
C THR A 31 -17.10 6.01 -5.17
N LEU A 32 -16.12 5.96 -6.07
CA LEU A 32 -15.86 7.06 -7.00
C LEU A 32 -17.06 7.33 -7.91
N ASP A 33 -17.71 6.29 -8.44
CA ASP A 33 -18.94 6.44 -9.26
C ASP A 33 -20.06 7.10 -8.46
N THR A 34 -20.25 6.74 -7.20
CA THR A 34 -21.22 7.38 -6.30
C THR A 34 -20.97 8.89 -6.16
N ILE A 35 -19.71 9.27 -5.96
CA ILE A 35 -19.30 10.69 -5.87
C ILE A 35 -19.54 11.41 -7.19
N LEU A 36 -19.16 10.81 -8.31
CA LEU A 36 -19.33 11.40 -9.65
C LEU A 36 -20.82 11.57 -10.04
N ARG A 37 -21.70 10.75 -9.50
CA ARG A 37 -23.16 10.90 -9.65
C ARG A 37 -23.73 12.03 -8.78
N GLY A 38 -22.93 12.66 -7.96
CA GLY A 38 -23.32 13.81 -7.15
C GLY A 38 -23.97 13.47 -5.82
N TYR A 39 -23.88 12.22 -5.33
CA TYR A 39 -24.32 11.89 -3.99
C TYR A 39 -23.36 12.51 -2.97
N THR A 40 -23.93 13.29 -2.05
CA THR A 40 -23.20 13.97 -0.97
C THR A 40 -23.93 13.80 0.34
N ALA A 41 -23.21 13.90 1.45
CA ALA A 41 -23.76 13.86 2.79
C ALA A 41 -22.97 14.79 3.73
N ASP A 42 -23.60 15.21 4.84
CA ASP A 42 -22.92 16.01 5.86
C ASP A 42 -21.82 15.21 6.59
N ALA A 43 -21.98 13.89 6.66
CA ALA A 43 -21.00 12.97 7.23
C ALA A 43 -21.18 11.55 6.67
N GLY A 44 -20.13 10.75 6.74
CA GLY A 44 -20.12 9.34 6.33
C GLY A 44 -19.50 8.43 7.39
N ILE A 45 -19.96 7.18 7.42
CA ILE A 45 -19.37 6.11 8.21
C ILE A 45 -19.06 4.96 7.24
N CYS A 46 -17.77 4.65 7.09
CA CYS A 46 -17.31 3.47 6.36
C CYS A 46 -17.33 2.28 7.33
N CYS A 47 -18.06 1.23 6.99
CA CYS A 47 -18.19 0.04 7.85
C CYS A 47 -17.08 -0.96 7.50
N GLU A 48 -15.97 -0.87 8.17
CA GLU A 48 -14.78 -1.69 8.00
C GLU A 48 -14.42 -2.51 9.24
N THR A 49 -13.50 -3.47 9.09
CA THR A 49 -12.95 -4.24 10.20
C THR A 49 -12.03 -3.36 11.05
N SER A 50 -12.56 -2.79 12.13
CA SER A 50 -11.83 -1.87 12.99
C SER A 50 -11.62 -2.39 14.43
N GLY A 51 -12.07 -3.63 14.72
CA GLY A 51 -12.13 -4.13 16.09
C GLY A 51 -13.06 -3.28 16.98
N ASN A 52 -14.10 -2.69 16.39
CA ASN A 52 -15.00 -1.72 17.01
C ASN A 52 -14.31 -0.41 17.45
N ALA A 53 -13.18 -0.05 16.89
CA ALA A 53 -12.55 1.24 17.11
C ALA A 53 -13.03 2.27 16.07
N ILE A 54 -13.07 3.53 16.48
CA ILE A 54 -13.29 4.64 15.56
C ILE A 54 -11.97 4.98 14.91
N GLN A 55 -11.93 4.98 13.59
CA GLN A 55 -10.74 5.27 12.81
C GLN A 55 -10.95 6.58 12.02
N PRO A 56 -10.52 7.73 12.57
CA PRO A 56 -10.66 9.02 11.90
C PRO A 56 -9.60 9.27 10.82
N ALA A 57 -8.69 8.34 10.62
CA ALA A 57 -7.65 8.40 9.60
C ALA A 57 -7.52 7.05 8.87
N CYS A 58 -7.13 7.12 7.59
CA CYS A 58 -6.72 5.96 6.81
C CYS A 58 -5.35 6.18 6.18
N ILE A 59 -4.60 5.08 6.04
CA ILE A 59 -3.30 5.09 5.38
C ILE A 59 -3.47 5.16 3.86
N GLY A 60 -2.52 5.83 3.20
CA GLY A 60 -2.36 5.75 1.76
C GLY A 60 -1.64 4.47 1.36
N ARG A 61 -1.78 4.09 0.10
CA ARG A 61 -1.15 2.89 -0.43
C ARG A 61 -0.71 3.08 -1.86
N ILE A 62 0.51 2.63 -2.15
CA ILE A 62 1.15 2.73 -3.45
C ILE A 62 1.69 1.35 -3.80
N TRP A 63 1.16 0.73 -4.85
CA TRP A 63 1.74 -0.50 -5.36
C TRP A 63 2.87 -0.21 -6.32
N PHE A 64 3.86 -1.10 -6.33
CA PHE A 64 4.99 -1.02 -7.20
C PHE A 64 5.44 -2.38 -7.70
N GLU A 65 6.10 -2.38 -8.85
CA GLU A 65 6.77 -3.52 -9.45
C GLU A 65 8.24 -3.17 -9.69
N ILE A 66 9.13 -4.11 -9.39
CA ILE A 66 10.57 -3.96 -9.64
C ILE A 66 11.02 -5.12 -10.51
N LEU A 67 11.49 -4.80 -11.72
CA LEU A 67 12.10 -5.76 -12.62
C LEU A 67 13.61 -5.79 -12.40
N VAL A 68 14.12 -6.93 -11.98
CA VAL A 68 15.54 -7.19 -11.81
C VAL A 68 16.03 -8.08 -12.93
N ARG A 69 17.06 -7.64 -13.65
CA ARG A 69 17.64 -8.38 -14.78
C ARG A 69 18.90 -9.10 -14.36
N GLY A 70 18.95 -10.38 -14.66
CA GLY A 70 20.14 -11.20 -14.60
C GLY A 70 20.63 -11.63 -16.00
N LYS A 71 21.27 -12.77 -16.06
CA LYS A 71 21.70 -13.40 -17.32
C LYS A 71 21.50 -14.91 -17.23
N ALA A 72 20.64 -15.44 -18.09
CA ALA A 72 20.33 -16.86 -18.11
C ALA A 72 21.58 -17.72 -18.36
N ALA A 73 21.68 -18.84 -17.64
CA ALA A 73 22.70 -19.85 -17.90
C ALA A 73 22.24 -21.20 -17.36
N GLY A 74 22.50 -22.27 -18.11
CA GLY A 74 22.29 -23.62 -17.64
C GLY A 74 23.33 -24.05 -16.61
N ILE A 75 23.04 -25.09 -15.82
CA ILE A 75 23.86 -25.55 -14.69
C ILE A 75 25.32 -25.82 -15.07
N GLN A 76 25.58 -26.32 -16.27
CA GLN A 76 26.94 -26.66 -16.74
C GLN A 76 27.77 -25.41 -17.06
N ARG A 77 27.13 -24.28 -17.38
CA ARG A 77 27.77 -23.01 -17.75
C ARG A 77 27.34 -21.88 -16.84
N ARG A 78 26.94 -22.20 -15.59
CA ARG A 78 26.44 -21.19 -14.62
C ARG A 78 27.40 -20.03 -14.38
N TYR A 79 28.71 -20.25 -14.56
CA TYR A 79 29.75 -19.21 -14.43
C TYR A 79 29.70 -18.11 -15.51
N GLU A 80 28.91 -18.35 -16.58
CA GLU A 80 28.66 -17.34 -17.63
C GLU A 80 27.36 -16.54 -17.36
N GLY A 81 26.56 -16.97 -16.39
CA GLY A 81 25.29 -16.38 -16.06
C GLY A 81 25.33 -15.51 -14.81
N VAL A 82 24.22 -14.79 -14.58
CA VAL A 82 23.95 -14.03 -13.36
C VAL A 82 22.52 -14.35 -12.91
N ASN A 83 22.38 -14.95 -11.76
CA ASN A 83 21.09 -15.41 -11.26
C ASN A 83 20.20 -14.24 -10.83
N ALA A 84 19.12 -13.99 -11.55
CA ALA A 84 18.19 -12.93 -11.21
C ALA A 84 17.50 -13.13 -9.85
N ILE A 85 17.38 -14.37 -9.35
CA ILE A 85 16.85 -14.66 -8.01
C ILE A 85 17.77 -14.07 -6.94
N ASP A 86 19.09 -14.30 -7.04
CA ASP A 86 20.06 -13.80 -6.05
C ASP A 86 20.08 -12.27 -6.03
N LEU A 87 19.96 -11.63 -7.20
CA LEU A 87 19.82 -10.18 -7.31
C LEU A 87 18.50 -9.69 -6.72
N GLY A 88 17.40 -10.40 -6.99
CA GLY A 88 16.09 -10.10 -6.43
C GLY A 88 16.09 -10.09 -4.90
N TYR A 89 16.75 -11.05 -4.26
CA TYR A 89 16.92 -11.07 -2.80
C TYR A 89 17.63 -9.83 -2.25
N LYS A 90 18.61 -9.28 -2.97
CA LYS A 90 19.27 -8.03 -2.56
C LYS A 90 18.30 -6.86 -2.56
N ILE A 91 17.41 -6.81 -3.55
CA ILE A 91 16.37 -5.77 -3.63
C ILE A 91 15.28 -5.97 -2.56
N VAL A 92 14.87 -7.22 -2.28
CA VAL A 92 13.95 -7.52 -1.16
C VAL A 92 14.52 -7.00 0.16
N ASN A 93 15.80 -7.24 0.43
CA ASN A 93 16.47 -6.74 1.63
C ASN A 93 16.50 -5.20 1.66
N ALA A 94 16.78 -4.55 0.54
CA ALA A 94 16.77 -3.09 0.45
C ALA A 94 15.39 -2.50 0.77
N VAL A 95 14.31 -3.10 0.26
CA VAL A 95 12.94 -2.68 0.59
C VAL A 95 12.65 -2.84 2.08
N SER A 96 13.10 -3.94 2.68
CA SER A 96 12.97 -4.15 4.13
C SER A 96 13.77 -3.14 4.95
N GLU A 97 14.97 -2.77 4.49
CA GLU A 97 15.78 -1.71 5.13
C GLU A 97 15.11 -0.35 5.05
N LEU A 98 14.47 -0.04 3.91
CA LEU A 98 13.66 1.18 3.78
C LEU A 98 12.55 1.23 4.82
N GLU A 99 11.81 0.14 5.01
CA GLU A 99 10.78 0.06 6.06
C GLU A 99 11.39 0.38 7.43
N GLN A 100 12.53 -0.25 7.79
CA GLN A 100 13.19 0.00 9.08
C GLN A 100 13.66 1.45 9.24
N LYS A 101 14.08 2.12 8.16
CA LYS A 101 14.41 3.55 8.17
C LYS A 101 13.16 4.40 8.41
N ARG A 102 12.07 4.10 7.70
CA ARG A 102 10.78 4.80 7.84
C ARG A 102 10.18 4.65 9.23
N LEU A 103 10.24 3.47 9.85
CA LEU A 103 9.79 3.22 11.22
C LEU A 103 10.47 4.13 12.26
N LYS A 104 11.69 4.58 11.99
CA LYS A 104 12.44 5.48 12.89
C LYS A 104 12.07 6.96 12.68
N THR A 105 11.70 7.34 11.47
CA THR A 105 11.54 8.74 11.07
C THR A 105 10.09 9.19 10.95
N VAL A 106 9.21 8.33 10.43
CA VAL A 106 7.78 8.65 10.28
C VAL A 106 7.07 8.58 11.62
N LYS A 107 6.26 9.58 11.92
CA LYS A 107 5.45 9.67 13.14
C LYS A 107 4.09 10.23 12.78
N HIS A 108 3.05 9.73 13.43
CA HIS A 108 1.71 10.28 13.29
C HIS A 108 0.91 10.11 14.60
N PRO A 109 0.21 11.15 15.08
CA PRO A 109 -0.49 11.11 16.37
C PRO A 109 -1.54 10.00 16.46
N LEU A 110 -2.27 9.75 15.38
CA LEU A 110 -3.32 8.73 15.32
C LEU A 110 -2.80 7.31 15.12
N TYR A 111 -1.49 7.14 14.86
CA TYR A 111 -0.83 5.84 14.70
C TYR A 111 0.28 5.65 15.73
N PRO A 112 -0.07 5.42 17.02
CA PRO A 112 0.93 5.25 18.08
C PRO A 112 1.84 4.04 17.86
N LYS A 113 1.35 3.02 17.17
CA LYS A 113 2.13 1.89 16.66
C LYS A 113 2.38 2.09 15.18
N ILE A 114 3.33 2.93 14.84
CA ILE A 114 3.60 3.32 13.45
C ILE A 114 3.92 2.12 12.54
N ILE A 115 4.42 1.02 13.08
CA ILE A 115 4.68 -0.21 12.33
C ILE A 115 3.43 -0.77 11.63
N ASP A 116 2.25 -0.57 12.23
CA ASP A 116 1.00 -1.04 11.66
C ASP A 116 0.52 -0.13 10.50
N ALA A 117 1.07 1.08 10.39
CA ALA A 117 0.58 2.12 9.48
C ALA A 117 1.43 2.30 8.21
N ILE A 118 2.72 1.98 8.25
CA ILE A 118 3.65 2.27 7.15
C ILE A 118 4.39 1.04 6.61
N PRO A 119 3.72 -0.09 6.35
CA PRO A 119 4.39 -1.22 5.74
C PRO A 119 5.01 -0.83 4.39
N CYS A 120 6.24 -1.27 4.18
CA CYS A 120 6.93 -1.22 2.90
C CYS A 120 7.49 -2.61 2.63
N MET A 121 6.83 -3.37 1.76
CA MET A 121 7.10 -4.79 1.65
C MET A 121 7.02 -5.32 0.22
N ILE A 122 7.71 -6.41 -0.03
CA ILE A 122 7.50 -7.24 -1.21
C ILE A 122 6.48 -8.33 -0.85
N GLY A 123 5.37 -8.37 -1.58
CA GLY A 123 4.30 -9.36 -1.41
C GLY A 123 4.40 -10.55 -2.37
N SER A 124 5.07 -10.40 -3.52
CA SER A 124 5.32 -11.50 -4.44
C SER A 124 6.67 -11.39 -5.14
N MET A 125 7.22 -12.55 -5.52
CA MET A 125 8.44 -12.69 -6.27
C MET A 125 8.25 -13.77 -7.33
N GLU A 126 8.45 -13.42 -8.58
CA GLU A 126 8.30 -14.32 -9.73
C GLU A 126 9.63 -14.42 -10.48
N ALA A 127 10.25 -15.61 -10.52
CA ALA A 127 11.51 -15.82 -11.21
C ALA A 127 11.71 -17.29 -11.56
N GLY A 128 12.23 -17.54 -12.77
CA GLY A 128 12.63 -18.85 -13.22
C GLY A 128 11.48 -19.80 -13.54
N SER A 129 11.77 -20.77 -14.38
CA SER A 129 10.83 -21.83 -14.80
C SER A 129 11.46 -23.21 -14.78
N PHE A 130 12.79 -23.29 -14.61
CA PHE A 130 13.52 -24.54 -14.66
C PHE A 130 14.60 -24.63 -13.57
N PRO A 131 14.57 -25.70 -12.73
CA PRO A 131 15.44 -25.79 -11.55
C PRO A 131 16.95 -25.84 -11.84
N SER A 132 17.35 -26.22 -13.05
CA SER A 132 18.76 -26.38 -13.45
C SER A 132 19.27 -25.23 -14.32
N ALA A 133 18.63 -24.06 -14.24
CA ALA A 133 19.07 -22.86 -14.97
C ALA A 133 18.89 -21.60 -14.10
N PHE A 134 19.83 -20.65 -14.25
CA PHE A 134 19.64 -19.30 -13.72
C PHE A 134 18.61 -18.57 -14.57
N PRO A 135 17.59 -17.95 -13.97
CA PRO A 135 16.71 -17.04 -14.69
C PRO A 135 17.42 -15.73 -15.02
N ASP A 136 17.00 -15.12 -16.11
CA ASP A 136 17.45 -13.80 -16.56
C ASP A 136 16.58 -12.66 -16.03
N THR A 137 15.44 -12.98 -15.40
CA THR A 137 14.53 -12.00 -14.85
C THR A 137 13.98 -12.45 -13.50
N CYS A 138 13.77 -11.45 -12.62
CA CYS A 138 13.03 -11.59 -11.38
C CYS A 138 12.09 -10.37 -11.27
N ILE A 139 10.81 -10.61 -11.10
CA ILE A 139 9.79 -9.59 -10.91
C ILE A 139 9.36 -9.60 -9.45
N LEU A 140 9.51 -8.46 -8.79
CA LEU A 140 9.08 -8.23 -7.41
C LEU A 140 7.88 -7.29 -7.43
N LYS A 141 6.80 -7.65 -6.74
CA LYS A 141 5.64 -6.77 -6.57
C LYS A 141 5.47 -6.45 -5.09
N GLY A 142 5.26 -5.19 -4.79
CA GLY A 142 5.22 -4.72 -3.42
C GLY A 142 4.24 -3.59 -3.19
N SER A 143 4.16 -3.19 -1.94
CA SER A 143 3.30 -2.12 -1.46
C SER A 143 4.07 -1.22 -0.50
N LEU A 144 3.88 0.08 -0.67
CA LEU A 144 4.40 1.14 0.20
C LEU A 144 3.21 1.91 0.76
N ALA A 145 3.07 1.95 2.08
CA ALA A 145 2.01 2.72 2.74
C ALA A 145 2.54 4.06 3.26
N THR A 146 1.63 5.04 3.35
CA THR A 146 1.90 6.38 3.86
C THR A 146 0.86 6.77 4.92
N VAL A 147 1.22 7.65 5.84
CA VAL A 147 0.29 8.24 6.79
C VAL A 147 -0.21 9.60 6.32
N PRO A 148 -1.32 10.13 6.85
CA PRO A 148 -1.77 11.48 6.53
C PRO A 148 -0.68 12.52 6.75
N GLY A 149 -0.58 13.47 5.82
CA GLY A 149 0.44 14.49 5.81
C GLY A 149 1.81 14.07 5.26
N GLU A 150 2.01 12.79 4.94
CA GLU A 150 3.23 12.33 4.26
C GLU A 150 3.11 12.57 2.75
N ASP A 151 4.15 13.17 2.16
CA ASP A 151 4.22 13.39 0.72
C ASP A 151 4.45 12.06 -0.01
N HIS A 152 3.49 11.68 -0.85
CA HIS A 152 3.54 10.43 -1.61
C HIS A 152 4.68 10.39 -2.62
N ASP A 153 5.03 11.51 -3.23
CA ASP A 153 6.13 11.55 -4.19
C ASP A 153 7.48 11.46 -3.48
N ALA A 154 7.60 12.04 -2.29
CA ALA A 154 8.78 11.83 -1.44
C ALA A 154 8.89 10.36 -0.97
N ALA A 155 7.78 9.72 -0.64
CA ALA A 155 7.75 8.31 -0.29
C ALA A 155 8.16 7.40 -1.46
N LYS A 156 7.63 7.66 -2.67
CA LYS A 156 8.06 6.98 -3.91
C LYS A 156 9.56 7.19 -4.17
N GLN A 157 10.03 8.42 -4.03
CA GLN A 157 11.44 8.75 -4.25
C GLN A 157 12.35 7.99 -3.29
N SER A 158 11.94 7.85 -2.02
CA SER A 158 12.71 7.07 -1.05
C SER A 158 12.87 5.60 -1.45
N LEU A 159 11.85 5.00 -2.06
CA LEU A 159 11.94 3.65 -2.61
C LEU A 159 12.90 3.58 -3.80
N LEU A 160 12.81 4.54 -4.73
CA LEU A 160 13.71 4.62 -5.88
C LEU A 160 15.17 4.76 -5.44
N ASP A 161 15.42 5.62 -4.47
CA ASP A 161 16.77 5.87 -3.94
C ASP A 161 17.33 4.64 -3.24
N GLU A 162 16.51 3.91 -2.47
CA GLU A 162 16.96 2.69 -1.79
C GLU A 162 17.27 1.56 -2.78
N VAL A 163 16.42 1.35 -3.78
CA VAL A 163 16.68 0.37 -4.86
C VAL A 163 17.93 0.74 -5.63
N ARG A 164 18.11 2.01 -5.96
CA ARG A 164 19.32 2.49 -6.63
C ARG A 164 20.56 2.30 -5.78
N PHE A 165 20.49 2.62 -4.49
CA PHE A 165 21.61 2.44 -3.57
C PHE A 165 22.03 0.97 -3.50
N ALA A 166 21.07 0.04 -3.36
CA ALA A 166 21.35 -1.39 -3.38
C ALA A 166 21.97 -1.85 -4.71
N ALA A 167 21.47 -1.36 -5.84
CA ALA A 167 22.01 -1.68 -7.15
C ALA A 167 23.47 -1.24 -7.32
N LEU A 168 23.84 -0.08 -6.79
CA LEU A 168 25.21 0.42 -6.85
C LEU A 168 26.21 -0.41 -6.04
N GLN A 169 25.75 -1.24 -5.10
CA GLN A 169 26.59 -2.16 -4.32
C GLN A 169 26.85 -3.49 -5.04
N ASP A 170 26.19 -3.75 -6.16
CA ASP A 170 26.34 -4.98 -6.93
C ASP A 170 26.97 -4.68 -8.30
N PRO A 171 28.09 -5.35 -8.68
CA PRO A 171 28.75 -5.07 -9.96
C PRO A 171 27.86 -5.25 -11.18
N TRP A 172 26.96 -6.23 -11.17
CA TRP A 172 26.05 -6.48 -12.28
C TRP A 172 24.91 -5.47 -12.33
N MET A 173 24.23 -5.23 -11.20
CA MET A 173 23.13 -4.28 -11.14
C MET A 173 23.56 -2.83 -11.35
N LYS A 174 24.82 -2.50 -11.11
CA LYS A 174 25.38 -1.18 -11.44
C LYS A 174 25.34 -0.90 -12.94
N GLU A 175 25.57 -1.90 -13.76
CA GLU A 175 25.50 -1.81 -15.23
C GLU A 175 24.11 -2.15 -15.79
N ASN A 176 23.32 -2.90 -15.01
CA ASN A 176 21.97 -3.34 -15.37
C ASN A 176 20.99 -3.00 -14.24
N PRO A 177 20.71 -1.72 -14.00
CA PRO A 177 19.92 -1.28 -12.85
C PRO A 177 18.49 -1.83 -12.88
N PRO A 178 17.92 -2.17 -11.72
CA PRO A 178 16.52 -2.54 -11.62
C PRO A 178 15.59 -1.43 -12.11
N GLU A 179 14.50 -1.82 -12.77
CA GLU A 179 13.45 -0.91 -13.24
C GLU A 179 12.30 -0.92 -12.23
N VAL A 180 11.98 0.24 -11.67
CA VAL A 180 10.86 0.40 -10.74
C VAL A 180 9.69 1.07 -11.45
N LYS A 181 8.50 0.50 -11.31
CA LYS A 181 7.24 1.06 -11.82
C LYS A 181 6.23 1.14 -10.69
N PHE A 182 5.56 2.28 -10.57
CA PHE A 182 4.39 2.41 -9.72
C PHE A 182 3.16 2.10 -10.56
N THR A 183 2.46 1.04 -10.23
CA THR A 183 1.36 0.51 -11.04
C THR A 183 0.38 -0.26 -10.16
N GLY A 184 -0.87 -0.38 -10.64
CA GLY A 184 -1.93 -1.03 -9.89
C GLY A 184 -2.61 -0.09 -8.90
N TYR A 185 -2.75 -0.50 -7.66
CA TYR A 185 -3.46 0.26 -6.64
C TYR A 185 -2.70 1.52 -6.20
N TYR A 186 -3.44 2.63 -6.15
CA TYR A 186 -2.99 3.89 -5.60
C TYR A 186 -4.12 4.53 -4.80
N ALA A 187 -3.88 4.84 -3.54
CA ALA A 187 -4.79 5.60 -2.71
C ALA A 187 -4.01 6.60 -1.85
N GLU A 188 -4.49 7.81 -1.76
CA GLU A 188 -3.94 8.79 -0.84
C GLU A 188 -4.38 8.49 0.59
N SER A 189 -3.54 8.86 1.56
CA SER A 189 -3.91 8.86 2.96
C SER A 189 -4.88 9.99 3.26
N ALA A 190 -5.77 9.81 4.22
CA ALA A 190 -6.71 10.83 4.63
C ALA A 190 -6.95 10.82 6.14
N GLU A 191 -7.30 11.96 6.69
CA GLU A 191 -7.75 12.07 8.08
C GLU A 191 -8.81 13.16 8.23
N ILE A 192 -9.61 13.02 9.28
CA ILE A 192 -10.51 14.07 9.78
C ILE A 192 -10.12 14.39 11.22
N ASP A 193 -10.40 15.61 11.65
CA ASP A 193 -10.17 16.05 13.02
C ASP A 193 -10.92 15.14 14.01
N VAL A 194 -10.23 14.65 15.03
CA VAL A 194 -10.85 13.85 16.12
C VAL A 194 -11.95 14.61 16.85
N GLU A 195 -11.90 15.94 16.83
CA GLU A 195 -12.90 16.83 17.39
C GLU A 195 -14.10 17.06 16.44
N HIS A 196 -14.04 16.53 15.21
CA HIS A 196 -15.15 16.68 14.25
C HIS A 196 -16.46 16.12 14.80
N PRO A 197 -17.62 16.80 14.57
CA PRO A 197 -18.90 16.39 15.13
C PRO A 197 -19.28 14.92 14.90
N ILE A 198 -18.99 14.35 13.73
CA ILE A 198 -19.30 12.94 13.46
C ILE A 198 -18.50 12.00 14.35
N VAL A 199 -17.20 12.27 14.57
CA VAL A 199 -16.32 11.45 15.43
C VAL A 199 -16.87 11.46 16.85
N LYS A 200 -17.17 12.66 17.39
CA LYS A 200 -17.77 12.82 18.74
C LYS A 200 -19.14 12.13 18.85
N THR A 201 -19.96 12.26 17.83
CA THR A 201 -21.29 11.64 17.84
C THR A 201 -21.18 10.13 17.91
N VAL A 202 -20.35 9.53 17.07
CA VAL A 202 -20.11 8.07 17.08
C VAL A 202 -19.52 7.64 18.41
N ALA A 203 -18.52 8.36 18.93
CA ALA A 203 -17.89 8.06 20.21
C ALA A 203 -18.86 8.11 21.41
N ASN A 204 -19.82 9.03 21.38
CA ASN A 204 -20.83 9.15 22.43
C ASN A 204 -21.95 8.08 22.35
N CYS A 205 -22.07 7.41 21.20
CA CYS A 205 -23.06 6.35 20.99
C CYS A 205 -22.48 4.95 21.25
N TYR A 206 -21.19 4.86 21.47
CA TYR A 206 -20.43 3.65 21.72
C TYR A 206 -20.19 3.46 23.23
#